data_39e3d9dcfb1cf120a1ebd38cc62f76f6
#
_entry.id   39e3d9dcfb1cf120a1ebd38cc62f76f6
#
_cell.length_a   1.000
_cell.length_b   1.000
_cell.length_c   1.000
_cell.angle_alpha   90.00
_cell.angle_beta   90.00
_cell.angle_gamma   90.00
#
_symmetry.space_group_name_H-M   'P 1'
#
loop_
_entity.id
_entity.type
_entity.pdbx_description
1 polymer ?
#
loop_
_entity_poly.entity_id
_entity_poly.type
_entity_poly.pdbx_seq_one_letter_code
_entity_poly.pdbx_strand_id
1 'polypeptide(L)'
;DENRLPWDGAVELPETLTFTPDEITLEVIQMVENKYAHHPGEIVVENLPASFDDATKLWRWAKASVMYYFGPYEDAMTQEHRTLFHTTMSSLVNLGRIMPSTLVNDALALDIPLNSKEGFVRQVIGWREFVHHVHELTDGFATDTAPVKARPAAGWEGEWPSAKITPNVLE
;
A
#
# COMPACT_ATOMS: atom_id res chain seq x y z
N ASP A 1 7.44 3.24 19.51
CA ASP A 1 7.18 4.65 19.24
C ASP A 1 5.92 5.05 20.02
N GLU A 2 6.01 6.08 20.83
CA GLU A 2 4.87 6.54 21.69
C GLU A 2 3.66 7.02 20.86
N ASN A 3 3.87 7.31 19.59
CA ASN A 3 2.84 7.78 18.66
C ASN A 3 2.19 6.66 17.82
N ARG A 4 2.60 5.41 18.01
CA ARG A 4 2.07 4.25 17.28
C ARG A 4 1.41 3.28 18.26
N LEU A 5 0.23 2.83 17.93
CA LEU A 5 -0.57 1.94 18.77
C LEU A 5 -0.75 0.59 18.06
N PRO A 6 -0.77 -0.51 18.82
CA PRO A 6 -1.23 -1.78 18.27
C PRO A 6 -2.73 -1.70 18.01
N TRP A 7 -3.22 -2.51 17.06
CA TRP A 7 -4.64 -2.65 16.85
C TRP A 7 -5.28 -3.48 17.97
N ASP A 8 -6.24 -2.90 18.66
CA ASP A 8 -6.96 -3.50 19.79
C ASP A 8 -8.48 -3.58 19.58
N GLY A 9 -8.98 -3.15 18.41
CA GLY A 9 -10.40 -3.12 18.11
C GLY A 9 -11.19 -1.97 18.76
N ALA A 10 -10.53 -1.02 19.42
CA ALA A 10 -11.21 0.07 20.11
C ALA A 10 -11.85 1.11 19.18
N VAL A 11 -11.40 1.18 17.94
CA VAL A 11 -11.91 2.12 16.93
C VAL A 11 -12.62 1.34 15.84
N GLU A 12 -13.81 1.78 15.46
CA GLU A 12 -14.56 1.17 14.35
C GLU A 12 -13.80 1.37 13.04
N LEU A 13 -13.64 0.28 12.30
CA LEU A 13 -12.99 0.33 10.99
C LEU A 13 -13.92 0.95 9.94
N PRO A 14 -13.38 1.73 9.02
CA PRO A 14 -14.18 2.29 7.93
C PRO A 14 -14.69 1.17 7.00
N GLU A 15 -15.89 1.36 6.46
CA GLU A 15 -16.41 0.49 5.42
C GLU A 15 -15.48 0.46 4.21
N THR A 16 -15.22 -0.73 3.69
CA THR A 16 -14.39 -0.90 2.50
C THR A 16 -15.12 -0.39 1.26
N LEU A 17 -14.45 0.41 0.46
CA LEU A 17 -14.98 0.82 -0.84
C LEU A 17 -14.92 -0.34 -1.84
N THR A 18 -15.92 -0.35 -2.70
CA THR A 18 -15.95 -1.23 -3.87
C THR A 18 -15.97 -0.40 -5.15
N PHE A 19 -15.42 -1.00 -6.22
CA PHE A 19 -15.28 -0.40 -7.54
C PHE A 19 -15.93 -1.30 -8.58
N THR A 20 -16.43 -0.69 -9.65
CA THR A 20 -16.98 -1.41 -10.79
C THR A 20 -15.92 -1.42 -11.89
N PRO A 21 -15.37 -2.57 -12.26
CA PRO A 21 -14.35 -2.65 -13.29
C PRO A 21 -14.94 -2.28 -14.66
N ASP A 22 -14.15 -1.61 -15.47
CA ASP A 22 -14.44 -1.40 -16.87
C ASP A 22 -14.05 -2.64 -17.72
N GLU A 23 -14.41 -2.61 -19.01
CA GLU A 23 -14.15 -3.73 -19.93
C GLU A 23 -12.65 -4.04 -20.06
N ILE A 24 -11.79 -3.02 -20.05
CA ILE A 24 -10.33 -3.16 -20.14
C ILE A 24 -9.79 -3.85 -18.88
N THR A 25 -10.26 -3.44 -17.72
CA THR A 25 -9.87 -4.06 -16.44
C THR A 25 -10.28 -5.53 -16.42
N LEU A 26 -11.50 -5.87 -16.87
CA LEU A 26 -11.97 -7.26 -16.95
C LEU A 26 -11.14 -8.10 -17.92
N GLU A 27 -10.77 -7.56 -19.08
CA GLU A 27 -9.90 -8.24 -20.05
C GLU A 27 -8.51 -8.53 -19.46
N VAL A 28 -7.93 -7.55 -18.75
CA VAL A 28 -6.63 -7.73 -18.10
C VAL A 28 -6.71 -8.75 -16.97
N ILE A 29 -7.76 -8.75 -16.15
CA ILE A 29 -7.99 -9.76 -15.11
C ILE A 29 -8.01 -11.14 -15.72
N GLN A 30 -8.81 -11.34 -16.76
CA GLN A 30 -8.91 -12.64 -17.44
C GLN A 30 -7.55 -13.10 -17.99
N MET A 31 -6.78 -12.20 -18.57
CA MET A 31 -5.41 -12.49 -19.04
C MET A 31 -4.51 -12.92 -17.88
N VAL A 32 -4.53 -12.20 -16.76
CA VAL A 32 -3.72 -12.50 -15.57
C VAL A 32 -4.10 -13.85 -14.98
N GLU A 33 -5.38 -14.12 -14.79
CA GLU A 33 -5.89 -15.38 -14.28
C GLU A 33 -5.48 -16.56 -15.17
N ASN A 34 -5.56 -16.41 -16.47
CA ASN A 34 -5.15 -17.47 -17.41
C ASN A 34 -3.63 -17.69 -17.41
N LYS A 35 -2.83 -16.63 -17.35
CA LYS A 35 -1.38 -16.72 -17.50
C LYS A 35 -0.68 -17.06 -16.18
N TYR A 36 -1.22 -16.62 -15.07
CA TYR A 36 -0.58 -16.67 -13.75
C TYR A 36 -1.40 -17.46 -12.72
N ALA A 37 -2.34 -18.32 -13.15
CA ALA A 37 -3.16 -19.15 -12.28
C ALA A 37 -2.38 -20.01 -11.25
N HIS A 38 -1.10 -20.25 -11.50
CA HIS A 38 -0.22 -21.04 -10.62
C HIS A 38 0.53 -20.17 -9.59
N HIS A 39 0.42 -18.85 -9.66
CA HIS A 39 0.99 -17.95 -8.67
C HIS A 39 0.07 -17.85 -7.45
N PRO A 40 0.63 -17.60 -6.26
CA PRO A 40 -0.19 -17.35 -5.08
C PRO A 40 -0.94 -16.02 -5.20
N GLY A 41 -2.10 -15.98 -4.57
CA GLY A 41 -2.96 -14.79 -4.53
C GLY A 41 -4.28 -14.99 -5.26
N GLU A 42 -5.21 -14.08 -5.00
CA GLU A 42 -6.55 -14.05 -5.60
C GLU A 42 -6.90 -12.61 -5.98
N ILE A 43 -7.46 -12.42 -7.15
CA ILE A 43 -7.93 -11.11 -7.61
C ILE A 43 -9.34 -10.89 -7.07
N VAL A 44 -9.49 -9.94 -6.15
CA VAL A 44 -10.80 -9.47 -5.70
C VAL A 44 -11.17 -8.25 -6.52
N VAL A 45 -11.97 -8.50 -7.56
CA VAL A 45 -12.27 -7.52 -8.63
C VAL A 45 -12.84 -6.22 -8.09
N GLU A 46 -13.72 -6.31 -7.10
CA GLU A 46 -14.37 -5.16 -6.48
C GLU A 46 -13.39 -4.26 -5.68
N ASN A 47 -12.20 -4.75 -5.37
CA ASN A 47 -11.19 -4.01 -4.63
C ASN A 47 -10.17 -3.30 -5.53
N LEU A 48 -10.35 -3.35 -6.86
CA LEU A 48 -9.41 -2.80 -7.83
C LEU A 48 -9.85 -1.42 -8.35
N PRO A 49 -9.37 -0.31 -7.78
CA PRO A 49 -9.51 1.00 -8.39
C PRO A 49 -8.60 1.10 -9.62
N ALA A 50 -9.13 1.41 -10.79
CA ALA A 50 -8.36 1.45 -12.03
C ALA A 50 -8.38 2.83 -12.72
N SER A 51 -9.47 3.55 -12.63
CA SER A 51 -9.69 4.82 -13.32
C SER A 51 -9.24 6.04 -12.50
N PHE A 52 -9.19 7.21 -13.14
CA PHE A 52 -9.01 8.49 -12.44
C PHE A 52 -10.17 8.80 -11.49
N ASP A 53 -11.39 8.41 -11.86
CA ASP A 53 -12.58 8.58 -11.02
C ASP A 53 -12.50 7.70 -9.78
N ASP A 54 -12.04 6.46 -9.91
CA ASP A 54 -11.81 5.56 -8.78
C ASP A 54 -10.74 6.12 -7.84
N ALA A 55 -9.64 6.65 -8.38
CA ALA A 55 -8.60 7.28 -7.59
C ALA A 55 -9.15 8.48 -6.80
N THR A 56 -9.98 9.29 -7.44
CA THR A 56 -10.64 10.44 -6.79
C THR A 56 -11.63 9.99 -5.71
N LYS A 57 -12.41 8.94 -5.99
CA LYS A 57 -13.36 8.35 -5.05
C LYS A 57 -12.64 7.77 -3.84
N LEU A 58 -11.59 6.99 -4.07
CA LEU A 58 -10.79 6.37 -3.00
C LEU A 58 -10.11 7.43 -2.13
N TRP A 59 -9.52 8.45 -2.73
CA TRP A 59 -8.88 9.52 -1.97
C TRP A 59 -9.88 10.35 -1.15
N ARG A 60 -11.05 10.61 -1.68
CA ARG A 60 -12.12 11.29 -0.94
C ARG A 60 -12.54 10.48 0.29
N TRP A 61 -12.74 9.18 0.12
CA TRP A 61 -13.06 8.26 1.21
C TRP A 61 -11.91 8.21 2.24
N ALA A 62 -10.68 8.08 1.80
CA ALA A 62 -9.52 8.04 2.69
C ALA A 62 -9.41 9.29 3.56
N LYS A 63 -9.62 10.48 2.97
CA LYS A 63 -9.64 11.75 3.70
C LYS A 63 -10.72 11.79 4.78
N ALA A 64 -11.88 11.26 4.49
CA ALA A 64 -13.04 11.32 5.41
C ALA A 64 -13.00 10.24 6.50
N SER A 65 -12.44 9.07 6.23
CA SER A 65 -12.64 7.88 7.06
C SER A 65 -11.34 7.28 7.62
N VAL A 66 -10.19 7.55 7.00
CA VAL A 66 -8.92 6.90 7.31
C VAL A 66 -7.92 7.86 7.92
N MET A 67 -7.73 9.03 7.33
CA MET A 67 -6.62 9.93 7.62
C MET A 67 -6.52 10.38 9.08
N TYR A 68 -7.65 10.46 9.79
CA TYR A 68 -7.63 10.86 11.20
C TYR A 68 -6.87 9.85 12.08
N TYR A 69 -7.04 8.55 11.79
CA TYR A 69 -6.45 7.45 12.54
C TYR A 69 -5.18 6.88 11.88
N PHE A 70 -4.77 7.41 10.75
CA PHE A 70 -3.60 6.92 10.02
C PHE A 70 -2.35 6.89 10.91
N GLY A 71 -2.04 7.99 11.60
CA GLY A 71 -0.83 8.11 12.42
C GLY A 71 -0.76 7.09 13.57
N PRO A 72 -1.76 6.99 14.44
CA PRO A 72 -1.75 6.01 15.51
C PRO A 72 -1.60 4.56 15.04
N TYR A 73 -2.19 4.20 13.91
CA TYR A 73 -2.25 2.81 13.42
C TYR A 73 -1.40 2.56 12.17
N GLU A 74 -0.46 3.44 11.83
CA GLU A 74 0.40 3.31 10.64
C GLU A 74 1.17 1.97 10.61
N ASP A 75 1.64 1.49 11.77
CA ASP A 75 2.40 0.25 11.89
C ASP A 75 1.55 -0.93 12.41
N ALA A 76 0.25 -0.71 12.61
CA ALA A 76 -0.63 -1.74 13.14
C ALA A 76 -0.93 -2.83 12.11
N MET A 77 -0.94 -4.07 12.57
CA MET A 77 -1.27 -5.24 11.76
C MET A 77 -2.21 -6.17 12.51
N THR A 78 -3.09 -6.86 11.78
CA THR A 78 -3.95 -7.92 12.31
C THR A 78 -4.19 -8.98 11.24
N GLN A 79 -4.54 -10.18 11.65
CA GLN A 79 -4.91 -11.26 10.73
C GLN A 79 -6.37 -11.15 10.24
N GLU A 80 -7.19 -10.34 10.91
CA GLU A 80 -8.62 -10.25 10.65
C GLU A 80 -8.97 -9.19 9.61
N HIS A 81 -8.12 -8.15 9.48
CA HIS A 81 -8.37 -7.00 8.61
C HIS A 81 -7.13 -6.64 7.80
N ARG A 82 -7.29 -6.46 6.50
CA ARG A 82 -6.17 -6.25 5.56
C ARG A 82 -5.65 -4.82 5.52
N THR A 83 -6.53 -3.85 5.69
CA THR A 83 -6.20 -2.45 5.41
C THR A 83 -6.20 -1.54 6.64
N LEU A 84 -6.90 -1.90 7.72
CA LEU A 84 -7.07 -1.04 8.89
C LEU A 84 -7.33 0.42 8.48
N PHE A 85 -6.43 1.32 8.87
CA PHE A 85 -6.49 2.75 8.51
C PHE A 85 -5.47 3.14 7.42
N HIS A 86 -5.09 2.20 6.54
CA HIS A 86 -4.26 2.51 5.38
C HIS A 86 -5.08 3.05 4.21
N THR A 87 -4.51 4.02 3.49
CA THR A 87 -5.22 4.71 2.41
C THR A 87 -5.32 3.90 1.12
N THR A 88 -4.50 2.87 0.96
CA THR A 88 -4.40 2.01 -0.24
C THR A 88 -4.15 2.77 -1.56
N MET A 89 -3.57 3.97 -1.48
CA MET A 89 -3.35 4.85 -2.65
C MET A 89 -2.08 4.54 -3.45
N SER A 90 -1.18 3.67 -2.95
CA SER A 90 0.16 3.49 -3.53
C SER A 90 0.16 3.05 -4.98
N SER A 91 -0.68 2.10 -5.36
CA SER A 91 -0.81 1.62 -6.74
C SER A 91 -1.27 2.73 -7.69
N LEU A 92 -2.24 3.53 -7.27
CA LEU A 92 -2.78 4.63 -8.07
C LEU A 92 -1.78 5.78 -8.27
N VAL A 93 -0.95 6.04 -7.26
CA VAL A 93 0.17 6.98 -7.38
C VAL A 93 1.21 6.45 -8.36
N ASN A 94 1.58 5.18 -8.25
CA ASN A 94 2.57 4.56 -9.13
C ASN A 94 2.09 4.48 -10.59
N LEU A 95 0.80 4.33 -10.80
CA LEU A 95 0.18 4.36 -12.14
C LEU A 95 -0.09 5.78 -12.66
N GLY A 96 0.24 6.82 -11.89
CA GLY A 96 0.00 8.22 -12.27
C GLY A 96 -1.48 8.61 -12.29
N ARG A 97 -2.36 7.85 -11.62
CA ARG A 97 -3.79 8.16 -11.51
C ARG A 97 -4.07 9.31 -10.55
N ILE A 98 -3.16 9.57 -9.63
CA ILE A 98 -3.18 10.72 -8.74
C ILE A 98 -1.74 11.16 -8.47
N MET A 99 -1.52 12.46 -8.39
CA MET A 99 -0.18 12.99 -8.16
C MET A 99 0.18 12.99 -6.67
N PRO A 100 1.43 12.64 -6.29
CA PRO A 100 1.89 12.74 -4.91
C PRO A 100 1.66 14.12 -4.30
N SER A 101 1.88 15.18 -5.09
CA SER A 101 1.67 16.57 -4.64
C SER A 101 0.21 16.85 -4.25
N THR A 102 -0.75 16.27 -4.95
CA THR A 102 -2.18 16.38 -4.59
C THR A 102 -2.44 15.75 -3.23
N LEU A 103 -1.93 14.54 -3.00
CA LEU A 103 -2.10 13.83 -1.72
C LEU A 103 -1.50 14.62 -0.57
N VAL A 104 -0.29 15.15 -0.75
CA VAL A 104 0.42 15.92 0.28
C VAL A 104 -0.30 17.22 0.59
N ASN A 105 -0.65 18.02 -0.43
CA ASN A 105 -1.31 19.30 -0.25
C ASN A 105 -2.67 19.12 0.44
N ASP A 106 -3.43 18.14 0.03
CA ASP A 106 -4.70 17.81 0.67
C ASP A 106 -4.50 17.38 2.14
N ALA A 107 -3.55 16.48 2.41
CA ALA A 107 -3.28 16.01 3.77
C ALA A 107 -2.87 17.16 4.70
N LEU A 108 -2.04 18.10 4.23
CA LEU A 108 -1.65 19.27 5.00
C LEU A 108 -2.83 20.19 5.32
N ALA A 109 -3.83 20.26 4.44
CA ALA A 109 -5.03 21.07 4.61
C ALA A 109 -6.09 20.45 5.53
N LEU A 110 -6.02 19.14 5.82
CA LEU A 110 -6.96 18.46 6.71
C LEU A 110 -6.80 18.91 8.16
N ASP A 111 -7.89 18.97 8.89
CA ASP A 111 -7.89 19.13 10.36
C ASP A 111 -7.83 17.74 11.03
N ILE A 112 -6.63 17.20 11.12
CA ILE A 112 -6.33 15.87 11.67
C ILE A 112 -5.10 15.93 12.59
N PRO A 113 -4.88 14.94 13.45
CA PRO A 113 -3.72 14.90 14.34
C PRO A 113 -2.39 15.02 13.60
N LEU A 114 -1.43 15.70 14.23
CA LEU A 114 -0.12 15.97 13.62
C LEU A 114 0.62 14.68 13.25
N ASN A 115 0.55 13.64 14.09
CA ASN A 115 1.18 12.35 13.82
C ASN A 115 0.58 11.66 12.58
N SER A 116 -0.69 11.89 12.27
CA SER A 116 -1.31 11.40 11.02
C SER A 116 -0.84 12.19 9.81
N LYS A 117 -0.75 13.51 9.89
CA LYS A 117 -0.19 14.35 8.82
C LYS A 117 1.26 13.99 8.53
N GLU A 118 2.07 13.99 9.57
CA GLU A 118 3.51 13.74 9.49
C GLU A 118 3.77 12.33 8.96
N GLY A 119 3.14 11.30 9.52
CA GLY A 119 3.28 9.93 9.09
C GLY A 119 2.93 9.78 7.61
N PHE A 120 1.76 10.27 7.19
CA PHE A 120 1.32 10.16 5.80
C PHE A 120 2.24 10.91 4.82
N VAL A 121 2.62 12.14 5.12
CA VAL A 121 3.50 12.93 4.27
C VAL A 121 4.88 12.27 4.13
N ARG A 122 5.42 11.71 5.20
CA ARG A 122 6.68 10.95 5.16
C ARG A 122 6.59 9.72 4.27
N GLN A 123 5.49 8.98 4.31
CA GLN A 123 5.30 7.85 3.40
C GLN A 123 5.23 8.30 1.93
N VAL A 124 4.52 9.38 1.64
CA VAL A 124 4.37 9.85 0.26
C VAL A 124 5.65 10.44 -0.31
N ILE A 125 6.36 11.28 0.44
CA ILE A 125 7.58 11.97 -0.02
C ILE A 125 8.83 11.13 0.27
N GLY A 126 8.99 10.63 1.49
CA GLY A 126 10.24 10.04 1.98
C GLY A 126 10.71 8.86 1.14
N TRP A 127 9.83 7.95 0.79
CA TRP A 127 10.17 6.82 -0.08
C TRP A 127 10.55 7.24 -1.49
N ARG A 128 9.91 8.28 -2.03
CA ARG A 128 10.25 8.79 -3.37
C ARG A 128 11.61 9.45 -3.40
N GLU A 129 11.91 10.26 -2.41
CA GLU A 129 13.24 10.88 -2.27
C GLU A 129 14.31 9.81 -2.05
N PHE A 130 14.07 8.82 -1.20
CA PHE A 130 15.01 7.73 -1.00
C PHE A 130 15.30 6.97 -2.30
N VAL A 131 14.26 6.56 -3.02
CA VAL A 131 14.41 5.82 -4.30
C VAL A 131 15.11 6.69 -5.35
N HIS A 132 14.79 8.00 -5.41
CA HIS A 132 15.43 8.95 -6.31
C HIS A 132 16.94 9.06 -6.02
N HIS A 133 17.33 9.24 -4.78
CA HIS A 133 18.74 9.28 -4.40
C HIS A 133 19.48 7.97 -4.70
N VAL A 134 18.88 6.83 -4.42
CA VAL A 134 19.47 5.53 -4.76
C VAL A 134 19.63 5.39 -6.28
N HIS A 135 18.62 5.80 -7.05
CA HIS A 135 18.70 5.79 -8.52
C HIS A 135 19.85 6.65 -9.06
N GLU A 136 20.01 7.87 -8.53
CA GLU A 136 21.11 8.77 -8.92
C GLU A 136 22.49 8.19 -8.54
N LEU A 137 22.63 7.67 -7.31
CA LEU A 137 23.88 7.11 -6.82
C LEU A 137 24.31 5.82 -7.54
N THR A 138 23.37 5.12 -8.11
CA THR A 138 23.62 3.82 -8.79
C THR A 138 23.51 3.89 -10.30
N ASP A 139 23.44 5.08 -10.88
CA ASP A 139 23.22 5.27 -12.32
C ASP A 139 22.03 4.42 -12.85
N GLY A 140 20.87 4.64 -12.24
CA GLY A 140 19.66 3.90 -12.60
C GLY A 140 19.68 2.43 -12.21
N PHE A 141 20.35 2.10 -11.09
CA PHE A 141 20.59 0.73 -10.62
C PHE A 141 21.46 -0.11 -11.56
N ALA A 142 22.20 0.53 -12.48
CA ALA A 142 23.08 -0.13 -13.42
C ALA A 142 24.46 -0.44 -12.83
N THR A 143 24.90 0.31 -11.82
CA THR A 143 26.15 0.03 -11.12
C THR A 143 25.90 -1.10 -10.12
N ASP A 144 26.47 -2.26 -10.43
CA ASP A 144 26.46 -3.39 -9.52
C ASP A 144 27.27 -3.06 -8.25
N THR A 145 26.57 -2.63 -7.25
CA THR A 145 27.12 -2.74 -5.91
C THR A 145 27.13 -4.23 -5.59
N ALA A 146 28.31 -4.77 -5.36
CA ALA A 146 28.59 -6.19 -5.12
C ALA A 146 27.39 -6.97 -4.54
N PRO A 147 27.02 -8.10 -5.11
CA PRO A 147 25.79 -8.80 -4.75
C PRO A 147 25.70 -8.93 -3.24
N VAL A 148 24.70 -8.30 -2.65
CA VAL A 148 24.38 -8.56 -1.25
C VAL A 148 24.02 -10.03 -1.21
N LYS A 149 24.96 -10.86 -0.75
CA LYS A 149 24.64 -12.25 -0.46
C LYS A 149 23.54 -12.22 0.58
N ALA A 150 22.32 -12.44 0.14
CA ALA A 150 21.21 -12.66 1.04
C ALA A 150 21.65 -13.76 2.00
N ARG A 151 21.85 -13.42 3.27
CA ARG A 151 22.05 -14.44 4.29
C ARG A 151 20.65 -15.01 4.54
N PRO A 152 20.49 -16.35 4.40
CA PRO A 152 19.26 -16.95 4.87
C PRO A 152 19.05 -16.53 6.33
N ALA A 153 17.82 -16.19 6.68
CA ALA A 153 17.48 -15.89 8.06
C ALA A 153 17.94 -17.08 8.92
N ALA A 154 18.60 -16.80 10.03
CA ALA A 154 19.10 -17.85 10.92
C ALA A 154 17.92 -18.74 11.34
N GLY A 155 18.00 -20.05 11.09
CA GLY A 155 16.94 -21.01 11.37
C GLY A 155 15.97 -21.28 10.22
N TRP A 156 16.19 -20.71 9.04
CA TRP A 156 15.42 -21.06 7.85
C TRP A 156 16.07 -22.26 7.14
N GLU A 157 15.49 -23.43 7.31
CA GLU A 157 15.83 -24.63 6.55
C GLU A 157 14.55 -25.14 5.87
N GLY A 158 14.53 -25.13 4.54
CA GLY A 158 13.45 -25.75 3.77
C GLY A 158 12.78 -24.88 2.73
N GLU A 159 11.75 -25.42 2.11
CA GLU A 159 10.94 -24.73 1.13
C GLU A 159 10.12 -23.59 1.76
N TRP A 160 9.85 -22.58 0.97
CA TRP A 160 9.03 -21.43 1.37
C TRP A 160 7.67 -21.92 1.91
N PRO A 161 7.31 -21.66 3.18
CA PRO A 161 6.15 -22.26 3.80
C PRO A 161 4.86 -21.53 3.39
N SER A 162 4.40 -21.79 2.18
CA SER A 162 3.17 -21.20 1.66
C SER A 162 1.96 -21.35 2.60
N ALA A 163 1.91 -22.42 3.37
CA ALA A 163 0.83 -22.67 4.33
C ALA A 163 0.89 -21.83 5.61
N LYS A 164 1.99 -21.11 5.86
CA LYS A 164 2.18 -20.27 7.07
C LYS A 164 2.21 -18.78 6.75
N ILE A 165 2.19 -18.42 5.47
CA ILE A 165 2.14 -17.02 5.06
C ILE A 165 0.68 -16.59 5.11
N THR A 166 0.39 -15.63 5.99
CA THR A 166 -0.94 -15.04 6.04
C THR A 166 -1.19 -14.24 4.77
N PRO A 167 -2.45 -14.11 4.31
CA PRO A 167 -2.79 -13.28 3.15
C PRO A 167 -2.16 -11.88 3.18
N ASN A 168 -2.02 -11.30 4.37
CA ASN A 168 -1.43 -9.97 4.59
C ASN A 168 0.08 -9.87 4.30
N VAL A 169 0.78 -10.98 4.13
CA VAL A 169 2.21 -11.01 3.81
C VAL A 169 2.44 -11.17 2.30
N LEU A 170 1.42 -11.64 1.58
CA LEU A 170 1.47 -11.87 0.13
C LEU A 170 0.94 -10.69 -0.70
N GLU A 171 0.33 -9.70 -0.07
CA GLU A 171 -0.15 -8.46 -0.67
C GLU A 171 0.85 -7.30 -0.49
#